data_34392567e63259979f98af84b18fa04f
#
_entry.id   34392567e63259979f98af84b18fa04f
#
_cell.length_a   1.000
_cell.length_b   1.000
_cell.length_c   1.000
_cell.angle_alpha   90.00
_cell.angle_beta   90.00
_cell.angle_gamma   90.00
#
_symmetry.space_group_name_H-M   'P 1'
#
loop_
_entity.id
_entity.type
_entity.pdbx_description
1 polymer ?
#
loop_
_entity_poly.entity_id
_entity_poly.type
_entity_poly.pdbx_seq_one_letter_code
_entity_poly.pdbx_strand_id
1 'polypeptide(L)'
;ALQIIEALSRAKDNGLVIPVVYNSSGYEHVKTLRLLEGLVDIYLPDFKYMSPILSAKYSHAPDYSEMAKKALAEMVRQTGECRFDESGMLKKGTVVRHLVMPGYIKDSMNVVEYLYSTYKDQIYISLMNQYTPLPRAADYPEINRRLTTYEYDKVVFYALSLGVTDGYIQKGKTAKESIIP
;
A
#
# COMPACT_ATOMS: atom_id res chain seq x y z
N ALA A 1 5.46 4.04 18.90
CA ALA A 1 4.28 4.84 18.52
C ALA A 1 4.12 6.09 19.41
N LEU A 2 4.13 5.98 20.75
CA LEU A 2 3.88 7.12 21.66
C LEU A 2 4.80 8.32 21.42
N GLN A 3 6.11 8.10 21.23
CA GLN A 3 7.07 9.17 20.93
C GLN A 3 6.77 9.91 19.62
N ILE A 4 6.32 9.18 18.60
CA ILE A 4 5.93 9.78 17.31
C ILE A 4 4.68 10.63 17.49
N ILE A 5 3.70 10.16 18.24
CA ILE A 5 2.45 10.88 18.53
C ILE A 5 2.77 12.19 19.25
N GLU A 6 3.58 12.14 20.31
CA GLU A 6 3.99 13.33 21.06
C GLU A 6 4.74 14.33 20.17
N ALA A 7 5.68 13.86 19.35
CA ALA A 7 6.43 14.71 18.44
C ALA A 7 5.53 15.37 17.39
N LEU A 8 4.59 14.63 16.79
CA LEU A 8 3.65 15.16 15.81
C LEU A 8 2.67 16.16 16.44
N SER A 9 2.14 15.86 17.64
CA SER A 9 1.27 16.79 18.34
C SER A 9 1.99 18.12 18.60
N ARG A 10 3.19 18.07 19.16
CA ARG A 10 4.01 19.28 19.39
C ARG A 10 4.32 20.03 18.08
N ALA A 11 4.62 19.32 17.01
CA ALA A 11 4.90 19.96 15.72
C ALA A 11 3.66 20.69 15.18
N LYS A 12 2.48 20.06 15.25
CA LYS A 12 1.22 20.69 14.83
C LYS A 12 0.87 21.91 15.71
N ASP A 13 1.03 21.81 17.00
CA ASP A 13 0.83 22.92 17.94
C ASP A 13 1.79 24.10 17.65
N ASN A 14 2.98 23.81 17.10
CA ASN A 14 3.97 24.81 16.68
C ASN A 14 3.85 25.23 15.19
N GLY A 15 2.72 24.94 14.54
CA GLY A 15 2.43 25.46 13.21
C GLY A 15 2.87 24.58 12.03
N LEU A 16 3.03 23.28 12.23
CA LEU A 16 3.26 22.35 11.10
C LEU A 16 2.04 22.34 10.18
N VAL A 17 2.19 22.84 8.96
CA VAL A 17 1.13 22.95 7.94
C VAL A 17 1.29 21.98 6.77
N ILE A 18 2.47 21.35 6.61
CA ILE A 18 2.67 20.35 5.57
C ILE A 18 1.97 19.04 5.93
N PRO A 19 1.44 18.29 4.95
CA PRO A 19 0.81 17.00 5.22
C PRO A 19 1.76 15.99 5.84
N VAL A 20 1.30 15.32 6.89
CA VAL A 20 2.02 14.24 7.54
C VAL A 20 1.69 12.92 6.85
N VAL A 21 2.70 12.26 6.30
CA VAL A 21 2.56 10.95 5.64
C VAL A 21 3.01 9.83 6.58
N TYR A 22 2.12 8.89 6.85
CA TYR A 22 2.44 7.69 7.62
C TYR A 22 2.64 6.48 6.69
N ASN A 23 3.90 6.12 6.48
CA ASN A 23 4.30 4.98 5.66
C ASN A 23 4.48 3.74 6.56
N SER A 24 3.79 2.64 6.25
CA SER A 24 3.86 1.42 7.05
C SER A 24 3.76 0.15 6.22
N SER A 25 4.09 -0.98 6.83
CA SER A 25 3.93 -2.31 6.22
C SER A 25 2.46 -2.76 6.10
N GLY A 26 1.50 -1.97 6.60
CA GLY A 26 0.09 -2.33 6.71
C GLY A 26 -0.23 -3.31 7.85
N TYR A 27 0.77 -3.89 8.49
CA TYR A 27 0.60 -4.82 9.62
C TYR A 27 0.56 -4.05 10.94
N GLU A 28 -0.58 -3.39 11.19
CA GLU A 28 -0.75 -2.45 12.28
C GLU A 28 -1.94 -2.81 13.17
N HIS A 29 -1.82 -2.55 14.46
CA HIS A 29 -2.95 -2.64 15.37
C HIS A 29 -3.87 -1.43 15.23
N VAL A 30 -5.17 -1.66 15.07
CA VAL A 30 -6.20 -0.60 15.01
C VAL A 30 -6.11 0.36 16.21
N LYS A 31 -5.82 -0.16 17.39
CA LYS A 31 -5.64 0.68 18.60
C LYS A 31 -4.51 1.69 18.44
N THR A 32 -3.40 1.31 17.81
CA THR A 32 -2.27 2.20 17.53
C THR A 32 -2.66 3.26 16.51
N LEU A 33 -3.36 2.86 15.44
CA LEU A 33 -3.82 3.80 14.40
C LEU A 33 -4.79 4.85 14.96
N ARG A 34 -5.67 4.47 15.87
CA ARG A 34 -6.59 5.41 16.52
C ARG A 34 -5.88 6.50 17.31
N LEU A 35 -4.70 6.21 17.87
CA LEU A 35 -3.89 7.23 18.55
C LEU A 35 -3.25 8.24 17.56
N LEU A 36 -3.22 7.94 16.27
CA LEU A 36 -2.71 8.80 15.20
C LEU A 36 -3.81 9.65 14.56
N GLU A 37 -5.07 9.46 14.95
CA GLU A 37 -6.20 10.21 14.41
C GLU A 37 -6.02 11.73 14.58
N GLY A 38 -6.18 12.47 13.49
CA GLY A 38 -5.95 13.92 13.47
C GLY A 38 -4.47 14.34 13.34
N LEU A 39 -3.52 13.42 13.54
CA LEU A 39 -2.09 13.70 13.39
C LEU A 39 -1.54 13.34 12.01
N VAL A 40 -2.11 12.32 11.36
CA VAL A 40 -1.73 11.84 10.04
C VAL A 40 -2.73 12.32 9.01
N ASP A 41 -2.22 12.87 7.92
CA ASP A 41 -3.02 13.37 6.81
C ASP A 41 -3.10 12.35 5.67
N ILE A 42 -2.01 11.62 5.42
CA ILE A 42 -1.92 10.63 4.34
C ILE A 42 -1.39 9.31 4.91
N TYR A 43 -2.15 8.24 4.74
CA TYR A 43 -1.65 6.89 4.99
C TYR A 43 -1.09 6.27 3.70
N LEU A 44 0.08 5.65 3.81
CA LEU A 44 0.78 4.98 2.72
C LEU A 44 1.13 3.52 3.12
N PRO A 45 0.09 2.67 3.38
CA PRO A 45 0.33 1.29 3.77
C PRO A 45 0.73 0.41 2.60
N ASP A 46 1.56 -0.60 2.88
CA ASP A 46 1.68 -1.75 1.98
C ASP A 46 0.50 -2.71 2.22
N PHE A 47 0.00 -3.34 1.15
CA PHE A 47 -0.83 -4.54 1.23
C PHE A 47 -0.11 -5.66 0.48
N LYS A 48 0.64 -6.49 1.22
CA LYS A 48 1.66 -7.39 0.62
C LYS A 48 1.09 -8.70 0.13
N TYR A 49 0.18 -9.32 0.88
CA TYR A 49 -0.35 -10.65 0.63
C TYR A 49 -1.85 -10.73 0.94
N MET A 50 -2.58 -11.46 0.11
CA MET A 50 -3.91 -11.93 0.45
C MET A 50 -3.84 -13.33 1.09
N SER A 51 -2.91 -14.17 0.62
CA SER A 51 -2.73 -15.54 1.07
C SER A 51 -2.01 -15.63 2.43
N PRO A 52 -2.61 -16.26 3.45
CA PRO A 52 -1.95 -16.51 4.73
C PRO A 52 -0.76 -17.48 4.59
N ILE A 53 -0.76 -18.37 3.58
CA ILE A 53 0.36 -19.27 3.30
C ILE A 53 1.58 -18.46 2.85
N LEU A 54 1.40 -17.47 1.96
CA LEU A 54 2.51 -16.64 1.47
C LEU A 54 3.03 -15.72 2.57
N SER A 55 2.15 -15.11 3.33
CA SER A 55 2.55 -14.23 4.43
C SER A 55 3.24 -14.98 5.57
N ALA A 56 2.82 -16.21 5.88
CA ALA A 56 3.53 -17.09 6.81
C ALA A 56 4.92 -17.45 6.28
N LYS A 57 5.00 -17.84 5.00
CA LYS A 57 6.24 -18.28 4.37
C LYS A 57 7.30 -17.18 4.26
N TYR A 58 6.92 -15.99 3.80
CA TYR A 58 7.89 -14.93 3.48
C TYR A 58 8.01 -13.84 4.54
N SER A 59 7.06 -13.73 5.44
CA SER A 59 7.04 -12.67 6.47
C SER A 59 6.78 -13.18 7.88
N HIS A 60 6.63 -14.50 8.09
CA HIS A 60 6.31 -15.11 9.39
C HIS A 60 5.06 -14.50 10.07
N ALA A 61 4.11 -14.06 9.26
CA ALA A 61 2.88 -13.37 9.71
C ALA A 61 1.65 -14.03 9.08
N PRO A 62 1.19 -15.20 9.56
CA PRO A 62 0.09 -15.94 8.96
C PRO A 62 -1.25 -15.17 8.97
N ASP A 63 -1.42 -14.24 9.88
CA ASP A 63 -2.59 -13.39 10.05
C ASP A 63 -2.46 -12.02 9.32
N TYR A 64 -1.42 -11.83 8.49
CA TYR A 64 -1.12 -10.55 7.85
C TYR A 64 -2.34 -9.96 7.13
N SER A 65 -3.01 -10.74 6.28
CA SER A 65 -4.11 -10.20 5.48
C SER A 65 -5.30 -9.74 6.35
N GLU A 66 -5.59 -10.43 7.44
CA GLU A 66 -6.65 -10.01 8.37
C GLU A 66 -6.29 -8.74 9.11
N MET A 67 -5.04 -8.64 9.59
CA MET A 67 -4.55 -7.44 10.27
C MET A 67 -4.49 -6.26 9.32
N ALA A 68 -3.96 -6.44 8.10
CA ALA A 68 -3.88 -5.40 7.09
C ALA A 68 -5.26 -4.89 6.67
N LYS A 69 -6.25 -5.77 6.51
CA LYS A 69 -7.65 -5.38 6.23
C LYS A 69 -8.23 -4.50 7.32
N LYS A 70 -8.05 -4.86 8.60
CA LYS A 70 -8.54 -4.08 9.74
C LYS A 70 -7.81 -2.73 9.84
N ALA A 71 -6.49 -2.73 9.64
CA ALA A 71 -5.69 -1.52 9.66
C ALA A 71 -6.08 -0.56 8.53
N LEU A 72 -6.24 -1.08 7.30
CA LEU A 72 -6.64 -0.27 6.15
C LEU A 72 -8.03 0.34 6.33
N ALA A 73 -8.99 -0.44 6.84
CA ALA A 73 -10.33 0.08 7.13
C ALA A 73 -10.28 1.26 8.12
N GLU A 74 -9.44 1.18 9.15
CA GLU A 74 -9.26 2.26 10.10
C GLU A 74 -8.56 3.48 9.45
N MET A 75 -7.53 3.27 8.62
CA MET A 75 -6.83 4.34 7.90
C MET A 75 -7.80 5.11 6.98
N VAL A 76 -8.61 4.39 6.20
CA VAL A 76 -9.62 5.00 5.32
C VAL A 76 -10.70 5.70 6.14
N ARG A 77 -11.15 5.15 7.27
CA ARG A 77 -12.08 5.83 8.17
C ARG A 77 -11.56 7.20 8.62
N GLN A 78 -10.26 7.31 8.92
CA GLN A 78 -9.64 8.55 9.41
C GLN A 78 -9.44 9.59 8.31
N THR A 79 -9.07 9.15 7.10
CA THR A 79 -8.74 10.08 6.02
C THR A 79 -9.93 10.41 5.11
N GLY A 80 -10.87 9.48 4.96
CA GLY A 80 -11.93 9.58 3.95
C GLY A 80 -11.37 9.49 2.54
N GLU A 81 -12.09 10.09 1.59
CA GLU A 81 -11.68 10.18 0.18
C GLU A 81 -10.38 10.96 -0.02
N CYS A 82 -9.64 10.62 -1.05
CA CYS A 82 -8.41 11.32 -1.41
C CYS A 82 -8.70 12.75 -1.86
N ARG A 83 -7.97 13.71 -1.30
CA ARG A 83 -8.09 15.15 -1.61
C ARG A 83 -6.76 15.69 -2.11
N PHE A 84 -6.81 16.33 -3.27
CA PHE A 84 -5.66 16.96 -3.91
C PHE A 84 -5.82 18.49 -3.85
N ASP A 85 -4.70 19.20 -3.87
CA ASP A 85 -4.71 20.64 -4.08
C ASP A 85 -4.76 20.99 -5.58
N GLU A 86 -4.80 22.29 -5.86
CA GLU A 86 -4.86 22.83 -7.23
C GLU A 86 -3.65 22.44 -8.10
N SER A 87 -2.52 22.06 -7.48
CA SER A 87 -1.31 21.58 -8.18
C SER A 87 -1.31 20.07 -8.39
N GLY A 88 -2.37 19.35 -7.96
CA GLY A 88 -2.47 17.89 -8.04
C GLY A 88 -1.67 17.14 -6.96
N MET A 89 -1.26 17.84 -5.88
CA MET A 89 -0.58 17.19 -4.75
C MET A 89 -1.60 16.64 -3.75
N LEU A 90 -1.44 15.36 -3.39
CA LEU A 90 -2.28 14.73 -2.37
C LEU A 90 -2.10 15.42 -1.01
N LYS A 91 -3.19 15.87 -0.41
CA LYS A 91 -3.22 16.54 0.91
C LYS A 91 -3.81 15.67 1.99
N LYS A 92 -4.73 14.80 1.65
CA LYS A 92 -5.37 13.88 2.57
C LYS A 92 -5.82 12.63 1.82
N GLY A 93 -5.73 11.45 2.45
CA GLY A 93 -6.21 10.21 1.85
C GLY A 93 -5.37 8.99 2.19
N THR A 94 -5.68 7.89 1.51
CA THR A 94 -4.95 6.63 1.65
C THR A 94 -4.49 6.13 0.28
N VAL A 95 -3.18 5.90 0.14
CA VAL A 95 -2.57 5.30 -1.04
C VAL A 95 -2.02 3.93 -0.66
N VAL A 96 -2.66 2.88 -1.13
CA VAL A 96 -2.25 1.50 -0.82
C VAL A 96 -1.22 1.01 -1.83
N ARG A 97 -0.05 0.63 -1.35
CA ARG A 97 1.01 0.10 -2.18
C ARG A 97 0.97 -1.43 -2.23
N HIS A 98 1.08 -1.99 -3.42
CA HIS A 98 1.24 -3.42 -3.62
C HIS A 98 2.48 -3.71 -4.48
N LEU A 99 3.46 -4.40 -3.88
CA LEU A 99 4.63 -4.90 -4.60
C LEU A 99 4.31 -6.25 -5.23
N VAL A 100 4.23 -6.31 -6.54
CA VAL A 100 3.99 -7.56 -7.26
C VAL A 100 5.18 -8.49 -7.10
N MET A 101 4.93 -9.71 -6.62
CA MET A 101 5.96 -10.72 -6.40
C MET A 101 6.05 -11.70 -7.56
N PRO A 102 7.28 -12.08 -7.99
CA PRO A 102 7.47 -13.09 -9.02
C PRO A 102 6.83 -14.44 -8.62
N GLY A 103 6.13 -15.08 -9.57
CA GLY A 103 5.46 -16.36 -9.35
C GLY A 103 4.10 -16.29 -8.66
N TYR A 104 3.69 -15.14 -8.10
CA TYR A 104 2.47 -15.02 -7.30
C TYR A 104 1.46 -14.02 -7.86
N ILE A 105 1.33 -13.97 -9.18
CA ILE A 105 0.40 -13.08 -9.91
C ILE A 105 -1.04 -13.21 -9.39
N LYS A 106 -1.49 -14.44 -9.11
CA LYS A 106 -2.86 -14.67 -8.63
C LYS A 106 -3.11 -14.05 -7.26
N ASP A 107 -2.15 -14.09 -6.36
CA ASP A 107 -2.27 -13.44 -5.05
C ASP A 107 -2.32 -11.92 -5.22
N SER A 108 -1.48 -11.36 -6.10
CA SER A 108 -1.53 -9.93 -6.46
C SER A 108 -2.87 -9.52 -7.04
N MET A 109 -3.46 -10.34 -7.94
CA MET A 109 -4.82 -10.09 -8.46
C MET A 109 -5.87 -10.11 -7.35
N ASN A 110 -5.79 -11.06 -6.41
CA ASN A 110 -6.71 -11.14 -5.27
C ASN A 110 -6.57 -9.89 -4.36
N VAL A 111 -5.35 -9.36 -4.19
CA VAL A 111 -5.12 -8.10 -3.46
C VAL A 111 -5.83 -6.95 -4.16
N VAL A 112 -5.60 -6.79 -5.45
CA VAL A 112 -6.22 -5.70 -6.26
C VAL A 112 -7.73 -5.80 -6.25
N GLU A 113 -8.28 -7.01 -6.43
CA GLU A 113 -9.72 -7.26 -6.40
C GLU A 113 -10.33 -6.87 -5.05
N TYR A 114 -9.69 -7.28 -3.94
CA TYR A 114 -10.14 -6.90 -2.60
C TYR A 114 -10.13 -5.38 -2.41
N LEU A 115 -9.02 -4.73 -2.76
CA LEU A 115 -8.87 -3.28 -2.57
C LEU A 115 -9.93 -2.52 -3.36
N TYR A 116 -10.08 -2.84 -4.65
CA TYR A 116 -11.03 -2.15 -5.52
C TYR A 116 -12.49 -2.48 -5.18
N SER A 117 -12.83 -3.75 -4.92
CA SER A 117 -14.20 -4.13 -4.57
C SER A 117 -14.68 -3.51 -3.25
N THR A 118 -13.74 -3.29 -2.31
CA THR A 118 -14.06 -2.77 -0.98
C THR A 118 -14.10 -1.26 -0.92
N TYR A 119 -13.14 -0.58 -1.58
CA TYR A 119 -12.92 0.86 -1.38
C TYR A 119 -13.19 1.72 -2.61
N LYS A 120 -13.26 1.11 -3.81
CA LYS A 120 -13.46 1.87 -5.07
C LYS A 120 -12.53 3.09 -5.15
N ASP A 121 -13.10 4.25 -5.38
CA ASP A 121 -12.41 5.52 -5.57
C ASP A 121 -12.01 6.22 -4.25
N GLN A 122 -12.27 5.57 -3.09
CA GLN A 122 -11.89 6.13 -1.79
C GLN A 122 -10.38 6.06 -1.54
N ILE A 123 -9.68 5.17 -2.24
CA ILE A 123 -8.23 4.98 -2.11
C ILE A 123 -7.55 5.01 -3.48
N TYR A 124 -6.27 5.34 -3.48
CA TYR A 124 -5.40 5.13 -4.63
C TYR A 124 -4.63 3.81 -4.48
N ILE A 125 -4.49 3.06 -5.57
CA ILE A 125 -3.74 1.81 -5.59
C ILE A 125 -2.43 2.03 -6.35
N SER A 126 -1.29 1.81 -5.68
CA SER A 126 0.04 1.89 -6.29
C SER A 126 0.60 0.49 -6.54
N LEU A 127 0.65 0.08 -7.82
CA LEU A 127 1.23 -1.20 -8.23
C LEU A 127 2.72 -1.03 -8.53
N MET A 128 3.56 -1.74 -7.77
CA MET A 128 5.01 -1.62 -7.86
C MET A 128 5.63 -2.85 -8.53
N ASN A 129 6.58 -2.63 -9.46
CA ASN A 129 7.33 -3.67 -10.18
C ASN A 129 8.78 -3.80 -9.71
N GLN A 130 9.18 -3.06 -8.69
CA GLN A 130 10.57 -2.93 -8.24
C GLN A 130 11.05 -4.07 -7.33
N TYR A 131 10.43 -5.25 -7.42
CA TYR A 131 10.88 -6.40 -6.63
C TYR A 131 12.33 -6.73 -6.95
N THR A 132 13.16 -6.75 -5.90
CA THR A 132 14.56 -7.15 -5.98
C THR A 132 14.80 -8.24 -4.93
N PRO A 133 15.30 -9.43 -5.33
CA PRO A 133 15.60 -10.48 -4.36
C PRO A 133 16.69 -10.01 -3.42
N LEU A 134 16.43 -10.11 -2.11
CA LEU A 134 17.41 -9.88 -1.05
C LEU A 134 18.16 -11.17 -0.75
N PRO A 135 19.27 -11.15 -0.01
CA PRO A 135 20.07 -12.36 0.27
C PRO A 135 19.27 -13.54 0.81
N ARG A 136 18.27 -13.30 1.66
CA ARG A 136 17.38 -14.35 2.18
C ARG A 136 16.47 -14.98 1.12
N ALA A 137 16.30 -14.34 -0.02
CA ALA A 137 15.52 -14.92 -1.12
C ALA A 137 16.20 -16.14 -1.73
N ALA A 138 17.50 -16.35 -1.48
CA ALA A 138 18.22 -17.54 -1.90
C ALA A 138 17.62 -18.85 -1.34
N ASP A 139 16.98 -18.77 -0.16
CA ASP A 139 16.29 -19.90 0.47
C ASP A 139 14.94 -20.23 -0.22
N TYR A 140 14.49 -19.38 -1.16
CA TYR A 140 13.22 -19.46 -1.85
C TYR A 140 13.41 -19.29 -3.37
N PRO A 141 13.81 -20.33 -4.10
CA PRO A 141 14.16 -20.24 -5.53
C PRO A 141 13.07 -19.59 -6.40
N GLU A 142 11.79 -19.77 -6.05
CA GLU A 142 10.65 -19.25 -6.81
C GLU A 142 10.55 -17.71 -6.79
N ILE A 143 11.08 -17.05 -5.74
CA ILE A 143 11.15 -15.59 -5.64
C ILE A 143 12.59 -15.05 -5.73
N ASN A 144 13.60 -15.91 -5.83
CA ASN A 144 15.01 -15.50 -6.01
C ASN A 144 15.30 -15.10 -7.45
N ARG A 145 14.44 -14.27 -8.01
CA ARG A 145 14.55 -13.69 -9.34
C ARG A 145 13.81 -12.36 -9.41
N ARG A 146 14.10 -11.56 -10.41
CA ARG A 146 13.32 -10.36 -10.68
C ARG A 146 11.93 -10.71 -11.21
N LEU A 147 10.99 -9.80 -10.98
CA LEU A 147 9.69 -9.81 -11.61
C LEU A 147 9.86 -9.60 -13.12
N THR A 148 9.16 -10.39 -13.93
CA THR A 148 9.12 -10.17 -15.38
C THR A 148 8.07 -9.13 -15.75
N THR A 149 8.28 -8.41 -16.86
CA THR A 149 7.30 -7.47 -17.42
C THR A 149 5.95 -8.16 -17.65
N TYR A 150 5.95 -9.38 -18.18
CA TYR A 150 4.75 -10.17 -18.39
C TYR A 150 3.94 -10.42 -17.10
N GLU A 151 4.61 -10.75 -16.00
CA GLU A 151 3.95 -10.97 -14.71
C GLU A 151 3.32 -9.67 -14.19
N TYR A 152 4.05 -8.58 -14.29
CA TYR A 152 3.57 -7.26 -13.87
C TYR A 152 2.38 -6.80 -14.70
N ASP A 153 2.53 -6.83 -16.04
CA ASP A 153 1.48 -6.39 -16.97
C ASP A 153 0.18 -7.16 -16.77
N LYS A 154 0.24 -8.46 -16.46
CA LYS A 154 -0.95 -9.23 -16.11
C LYS A 154 -1.71 -8.67 -14.93
N VAL A 155 -1.02 -8.24 -13.88
CA VAL A 155 -1.66 -7.64 -12.69
C VAL A 155 -2.24 -6.26 -13.05
N VAL A 156 -1.49 -5.46 -13.82
CA VAL A 156 -1.96 -4.14 -14.29
C VAL A 156 -3.20 -4.28 -15.16
N PHE A 157 -3.19 -5.17 -16.19
CA PHE A 157 -4.36 -5.40 -17.03
C PHE A 157 -5.55 -5.92 -16.25
N TYR A 158 -5.32 -6.75 -15.24
CA TYR A 158 -6.41 -7.19 -14.36
C TYR A 158 -7.00 -6.02 -13.57
N ALA A 159 -6.18 -5.15 -13.01
CA ALA A 159 -6.63 -3.94 -12.31
C ALA A 159 -7.49 -3.06 -13.23
N LEU A 160 -7.01 -2.79 -14.45
CA LEU A 160 -7.76 -2.03 -15.45
C LEU A 160 -9.09 -2.70 -15.85
N SER A 161 -9.11 -4.02 -15.98
CA SER A 161 -10.34 -4.77 -16.31
C SER A 161 -11.39 -4.74 -15.21
N LEU A 162 -10.98 -4.53 -13.95
CA LEU A 162 -11.89 -4.29 -12.83
C LEU A 162 -12.45 -2.86 -12.80
N GLY A 163 -11.85 -1.93 -13.56
CA GLY A 163 -12.24 -0.53 -13.60
C GLY A 163 -11.43 0.37 -12.65
N VAL A 164 -10.24 -0.06 -12.20
CA VAL A 164 -9.34 0.79 -11.42
C VAL A 164 -8.87 1.96 -12.29
N THR A 165 -9.25 3.18 -11.93
CA THR A 165 -8.85 4.44 -12.58
C THR A 165 -7.93 5.26 -11.68
N ASP A 166 -8.09 5.14 -10.37
CA ASP A 166 -7.35 5.90 -9.38
C ASP A 166 -6.15 5.10 -8.86
N GLY A 167 -4.98 5.32 -9.45
CA GLY A 167 -3.80 4.59 -9.07
C GLY A 167 -2.51 5.01 -9.76
N TYR A 168 -1.44 4.38 -9.33
CA TYR A 168 -0.10 4.56 -9.87
C TYR A 168 0.45 3.24 -10.36
N ILE A 169 1.00 3.23 -11.56
CA ILE A 169 1.72 2.09 -12.13
C ILE A 169 3.17 2.49 -12.41
N GLN A 170 4.09 1.55 -12.20
CA GLN A 170 5.50 1.79 -12.52
C GLN A 170 5.79 1.32 -13.96
N LYS A 171 6.33 2.22 -14.81
CA LYS A 171 6.73 1.90 -16.19
C LYS A 171 8.27 1.79 -16.30
N GLY A 172 8.75 0.69 -16.87
CA GLY A 172 10.17 0.48 -17.19
C GLY A 172 11.02 -0.03 -16.03
N LYS A 173 12.34 -0.04 -16.22
CA LYS A 173 13.33 -0.56 -15.25
C LYS A 173 13.64 0.41 -14.10
N THR A 174 13.35 1.67 -14.25
CA THR A 174 13.46 2.71 -13.24
C THR A 174 12.06 3.10 -12.78
N ALA A 175 11.90 3.28 -11.48
CA ALA A 175 10.63 3.69 -10.85
C ALA A 175 10.15 5.05 -11.37
N LYS A 176 9.59 5.07 -12.58
CA LYS A 176 8.78 6.18 -13.06
C LYS A 176 7.34 5.79 -12.81
N GLU A 177 6.73 6.42 -11.84
CA GLU A 177 5.30 6.30 -11.59
C GLU A 177 4.55 7.04 -12.70
N SER A 178 3.50 6.42 -13.23
CA SER A 178 2.54 7.09 -14.07
C SER A 178 1.16 6.90 -13.46
N ILE A 179 0.38 7.97 -13.45
CA ILE A 179 -1.05 7.89 -13.08
C ILE A 179 -1.72 6.97 -14.10
N ILE A 180 -2.63 6.12 -13.63
CA ILE A 180 -3.50 5.33 -14.51
C ILE A 180 -4.42 6.34 -15.20
N PRO A 181 -4.46 6.36 -16.54
CA PRO A 181 -5.25 7.33 -17.29
C PRO A 181 -6.74 7.12 -17.15
#